data_ddf2e9b99e7006a364f123b07b77a743
#
_entry.id   ddf2e9b99e7006a364f123b07b77a743
#
_cell.length_a   1.000
_cell.length_b   1.000
_cell.length_c   1.000
_cell.angle_alpha   90.00
_cell.angle_beta   90.00
_cell.angle_gamma   90.00
#
_symmetry.space_group_name_H-M   'P 1'
#
loop_
_entity.id
_entity.type
_entity.pdbx_description
1 polymer ?
#
loop_
_entity_poly.entity_id
_entity_poly.type
_entity_poly.pdbx_seq_one_letter_code
_entity_poly.pdbx_strand_id
1 'polypeptide(L)'
;MKVIIAGGGIGGLTTALMLHARNIDVQVYETAATIREAGVGINILPHAIRELEALGLLGVLDKVGLRTKSLTYFTKSGQEVWSELRGMHAGHEVPQFSIHRGRLQKLLFNALLERAGPNAVVTGRRLAGFVQNEGGVTANFVDTLEGAGGITAQGDVLVCADGIHSCGRKIFYPDEARPSWNGVMMWRGASEWPLWRDGESMAIGGGLGGKFVLYPIETPKNGKQLMNWVVNIRTKDPEITPPPDNSWSRGVSLSTVLPHALRFALPDFDIEGLVLSLIHI
;
A
#
# COMPACT_ATOMS: atom_id res chain seq x y z
N MET A 1 10.61 -16.66 -23.18
CA MET A 1 11.11 -15.45 -22.49
C MET A 1 10.89 -15.65 -21.00
N LYS A 2 11.92 -15.42 -20.20
CA LYS A 2 11.89 -15.51 -18.74
C LYS A 2 12.11 -14.13 -18.13
N VAL A 3 11.19 -13.68 -17.28
CA VAL A 3 11.26 -12.38 -16.61
C VAL A 3 11.56 -12.58 -15.12
N ILE A 4 12.60 -11.91 -14.65
CA ILE A 4 12.97 -11.82 -13.24
C ILE A 4 12.34 -10.55 -12.67
N ILE A 5 11.67 -10.64 -11.52
CA ILE A 5 11.07 -9.49 -10.86
C ILE A 5 11.70 -9.35 -9.47
N ALA A 6 12.36 -8.24 -9.21
CA ALA A 6 12.89 -7.91 -7.91
C ALA A 6 11.85 -7.10 -7.12
N GLY A 7 11.32 -7.69 -6.05
CA GLY A 7 10.31 -7.11 -5.17
C GLY A 7 8.93 -7.77 -5.30
N GLY A 8 8.46 -8.39 -4.20
CA GLY A 8 7.13 -9.00 -4.04
C GLY A 8 6.08 -8.04 -3.45
N GLY A 9 6.23 -6.73 -3.71
CA GLY A 9 5.20 -5.73 -3.40
C GLY A 9 4.01 -5.83 -4.36
N ILE A 10 2.98 -4.99 -4.13
CA ILE A 10 1.77 -4.95 -4.99
C ILE A 10 2.14 -4.81 -6.46
N GLY A 11 3.07 -3.89 -6.80
CA GLY A 11 3.51 -3.68 -8.18
C GLY A 11 4.17 -4.91 -8.79
N GLY A 12 5.14 -5.53 -8.11
CA GLY A 12 5.85 -6.70 -8.61
C GLY A 12 4.95 -7.92 -8.79
N LEU A 13 4.08 -8.20 -7.81
CA LEU A 13 3.13 -9.31 -7.88
C LEU A 13 2.08 -9.11 -8.99
N THR A 14 1.56 -7.88 -9.16
CA THR A 14 0.63 -7.56 -10.25
C THR A 14 1.31 -7.71 -11.60
N THR A 15 2.54 -7.21 -11.75
CA THR A 15 3.34 -7.39 -12.97
C THR A 15 3.55 -8.87 -13.28
N ALA A 16 3.89 -9.68 -12.27
CA ALA A 16 4.06 -11.14 -12.45
C ALA A 16 2.77 -11.80 -12.94
N LEU A 17 1.63 -11.49 -12.33
CA LEU A 17 0.32 -12.01 -12.74
C LEU A 17 -0.03 -11.61 -14.18
N MET A 18 0.22 -10.37 -14.57
CA MET A 18 -0.04 -9.87 -15.92
C MET A 18 0.83 -10.53 -16.98
N LEU A 19 2.10 -10.77 -16.66
CA LEU A 19 3.04 -11.47 -17.56
C LEU A 19 2.67 -12.95 -17.67
N HIS A 20 2.40 -13.60 -16.54
CA HIS A 20 1.97 -15.00 -16.52
C HIS A 20 0.69 -15.23 -17.32
N ALA A 21 -0.30 -14.32 -17.23
CA ALA A 21 -1.53 -14.38 -18.03
C ALA A 21 -1.28 -14.29 -19.55
N ARG A 22 -0.07 -13.88 -19.96
CA ARG A 22 0.39 -13.83 -21.36
C ARG A 22 1.36 -14.96 -21.71
N ASN A 23 1.40 -16.02 -20.88
CA ASN A 23 2.31 -17.17 -21.04
C ASN A 23 3.80 -16.78 -21.03
N ILE A 24 4.16 -15.74 -20.28
CA ILE A 24 5.54 -15.36 -20.04
C ILE A 24 5.99 -16.00 -18.72
N ASP A 25 7.12 -16.69 -18.75
CA ASP A 25 7.72 -17.28 -17.55
C ASP A 25 8.21 -16.19 -16.61
N VAL A 26 7.79 -16.24 -15.33
CA VAL A 26 8.09 -15.21 -14.34
C VAL A 26 8.60 -15.80 -13.04
N GLN A 27 9.56 -15.13 -12.42
CA GLN A 27 10.01 -15.45 -11.07
C GLN A 27 10.21 -14.16 -10.26
N VAL A 28 9.54 -14.08 -9.12
CA VAL A 28 9.63 -12.95 -8.21
C VAL A 28 10.58 -13.24 -7.07
N TYR A 29 11.44 -12.30 -6.71
CA TYR A 29 12.35 -12.36 -5.57
C TYR A 29 11.96 -11.27 -4.58
N GLU A 30 11.64 -11.67 -3.35
CA GLU A 30 11.15 -10.78 -2.31
C GLU A 30 12.11 -10.74 -1.11
N THR A 31 12.39 -9.54 -0.63
CA THR A 31 13.31 -9.30 0.50
C THR A 31 12.79 -9.89 1.81
N ALA A 32 11.49 -9.75 2.06
CA ALA A 32 10.89 -10.26 3.28
C ALA A 32 10.88 -11.79 3.30
N ALA A 33 11.14 -12.37 4.47
CA ALA A 33 11.08 -13.83 4.69
C ALA A 33 9.68 -14.39 4.45
N THR A 34 8.66 -13.61 4.81
CA THR A 34 7.25 -13.95 4.68
C THR A 34 6.43 -12.72 4.29
N ILE A 35 5.44 -12.92 3.44
CA ILE A 35 4.45 -11.88 3.14
C ILE A 35 3.47 -11.80 4.31
N ARG A 36 3.60 -10.75 5.13
CA ARG A 36 2.73 -10.48 6.29
C ARG A 36 1.66 -9.47 5.92
N GLU A 37 0.50 -9.59 6.54
CA GLU A 37 -0.55 -8.57 6.45
C GLU A 37 -0.16 -7.32 7.24
N ALA A 38 0.86 -6.62 6.77
CA ALA A 38 1.35 -5.41 7.41
C ALA A 38 0.83 -4.15 6.72
N GLY A 39 0.66 -3.10 7.49
CA GLY A 39 0.25 -1.79 7.00
C GLY A 39 -1.16 -1.42 7.43
N VAL A 40 -1.74 -0.48 6.72
CA VAL A 40 -3.06 0.10 6.95
C VAL A 40 -3.85 0.13 5.64
N GLY A 41 -4.90 0.93 5.56
CA GLY A 41 -5.74 1.02 4.37
C GLY A 41 -5.03 1.60 3.14
N ILE A 42 -5.52 1.17 1.99
CA ILE A 42 -5.23 1.74 0.67
C ILE A 42 -6.52 1.80 -0.14
N ASN A 43 -6.62 2.80 -1.00
CA ASN A 43 -7.71 2.92 -1.98
C ASN A 43 -7.20 2.51 -3.35
N ILE A 44 -7.93 1.61 -4.00
CA ILE A 44 -7.66 1.13 -5.35
C ILE A 44 -8.72 1.73 -6.27
N LEU A 45 -8.28 2.64 -7.13
CA LEU A 45 -9.15 3.39 -8.02
C LEU A 45 -9.60 2.54 -9.21
N PRO A 46 -10.69 2.92 -9.91
CA PRO A 46 -11.27 2.13 -10.99
C PRO A 46 -10.30 1.71 -12.09
N HIS A 47 -9.34 2.57 -12.47
CA HIS A 47 -8.35 2.23 -13.50
C HIS A 47 -7.46 1.05 -13.09
N ALA A 48 -7.07 0.94 -11.80
CA ALA A 48 -6.31 -0.21 -11.30
C ALA A 48 -7.19 -1.45 -11.08
N ILE A 49 -8.46 -1.24 -10.68
CA ILE A 49 -9.41 -2.35 -10.53
C ILE A 49 -9.70 -3.01 -11.87
N ARG A 50 -9.78 -2.26 -12.97
CA ARG A 50 -9.94 -2.81 -14.32
C ARG A 50 -8.85 -3.82 -14.67
N GLU A 51 -7.61 -3.53 -14.30
CA GLU A 51 -6.48 -4.44 -14.51
C GLU A 51 -6.60 -5.71 -13.64
N LEU A 52 -7.04 -5.57 -12.39
CA LEU A 52 -7.25 -6.70 -11.49
C LEU A 52 -8.47 -7.54 -11.91
N GLU A 53 -9.51 -6.91 -12.45
CA GLU A 53 -10.67 -7.60 -13.04
C GLU A 53 -10.27 -8.40 -14.26
N ALA A 54 -9.47 -7.83 -15.17
CA ALA A 54 -8.92 -8.55 -16.32
C ALA A 54 -8.08 -9.78 -15.93
N LEU A 55 -7.51 -9.76 -14.74
CA LEU A 55 -6.84 -10.91 -14.13
C LEU A 55 -7.82 -11.86 -13.40
N GLY A 56 -9.14 -11.61 -13.43
CA GLY A 56 -10.16 -12.45 -12.77
C GLY A 56 -10.14 -12.34 -11.23
N LEU A 57 -9.61 -11.24 -10.66
CA LEU A 57 -9.44 -11.08 -9.21
C LEU A 57 -10.58 -10.30 -8.54
N LEU A 58 -11.56 -9.77 -9.28
CA LEU A 58 -12.61 -8.93 -8.72
C LEU A 58 -13.42 -9.67 -7.63
N GLY A 59 -13.83 -10.90 -7.88
CA GLY A 59 -14.61 -11.68 -6.90
C GLY A 59 -13.83 -12.06 -5.64
N VAL A 60 -12.50 -12.08 -5.68
CA VAL A 60 -11.66 -12.28 -4.49
C VAL A 60 -11.48 -10.97 -3.74
N LEU A 61 -11.35 -9.83 -4.45
CA LEU A 61 -11.33 -8.49 -3.86
C LEU A 61 -12.59 -8.20 -3.06
N ASP A 62 -13.77 -8.58 -3.56
CA ASP A 62 -15.05 -8.43 -2.87
C ASP A 62 -15.12 -9.13 -1.51
N LYS A 63 -14.31 -10.18 -1.31
CA LYS A 63 -14.27 -10.93 -0.03
C LYS A 63 -13.36 -10.28 1.03
N VAL A 64 -12.41 -9.45 0.61
CA VAL A 64 -11.36 -8.91 1.51
C VAL A 64 -11.28 -7.39 1.54
N GLY A 65 -11.98 -6.70 0.65
CA GLY A 65 -12.06 -5.25 0.57
C GLY A 65 -13.49 -4.75 0.66
N LEU A 66 -13.64 -3.45 0.65
CA LEU A 66 -14.92 -2.76 0.67
C LEU A 66 -15.06 -1.92 -0.60
N ARG A 67 -16.19 -2.03 -1.31
CA ARG A 67 -16.53 -1.15 -2.42
C ARG A 67 -16.86 0.23 -1.88
N THR A 68 -16.05 1.23 -2.26
CA THR A 68 -16.22 2.62 -1.81
C THR A 68 -17.33 3.29 -2.61
N LYS A 69 -18.31 3.89 -1.92
CA LYS A 69 -19.46 4.54 -2.52
C LYS A 69 -19.26 6.03 -2.74
N SER A 70 -18.72 6.72 -1.73
CA SER A 70 -18.57 8.18 -1.78
C SER A 70 -17.33 8.68 -1.06
N LEU A 71 -16.94 9.92 -1.36
CA LEU A 71 -15.92 10.67 -0.63
C LEU A 71 -16.45 12.07 -0.37
N THR A 72 -16.42 12.48 0.90
CA THR A 72 -16.82 13.80 1.33
C THR A 72 -15.63 14.58 1.87
N TYR A 73 -15.49 15.81 1.43
CA TYR A 73 -14.50 16.77 1.91
C TYR A 73 -15.12 17.73 2.91
N PHE A 74 -14.43 17.94 4.01
CA PHE A 74 -14.83 18.83 5.09
C PHE A 74 -13.78 19.90 5.34
N THR A 75 -14.21 21.05 5.84
CA THR A 75 -13.30 22.01 6.46
C THR A 75 -12.64 21.35 7.68
N LYS A 76 -11.63 22.02 8.24
CA LYS A 76 -10.99 21.59 9.50
C LYS A 76 -11.98 21.51 10.67
N SER A 77 -13.02 22.35 10.66
CA SER A 77 -14.08 22.42 11.68
C SER A 77 -15.28 21.50 11.41
N GLY A 78 -15.20 20.64 10.38
CA GLY A 78 -16.26 19.67 10.09
C GLY A 78 -17.40 20.15 9.21
N GLN A 79 -17.33 21.37 8.64
CA GLN A 79 -18.33 21.81 7.66
C GLN A 79 -18.09 21.10 6.34
N GLU A 80 -19.13 20.50 5.75
CA GLU A 80 -19.06 19.88 4.44
C GLU A 80 -18.77 20.92 3.34
N VAL A 81 -17.81 20.62 2.49
CA VAL A 81 -17.40 21.47 1.36
C VAL A 81 -17.85 20.86 0.05
N TRP A 82 -17.65 19.54 -0.10
CA TRP A 82 -17.92 18.83 -1.33
C TRP A 82 -18.11 17.34 -1.06
N SER A 83 -19.03 16.72 -1.78
CA SER A 83 -19.21 15.26 -1.76
C SER A 83 -19.31 14.73 -3.18
N GLU A 84 -18.69 13.61 -3.45
CA GLU A 84 -18.71 12.96 -4.75
C GLU A 84 -18.87 11.45 -4.63
N LEU A 85 -19.54 10.87 -5.60
CA LEU A 85 -19.67 9.41 -5.72
C LEU A 85 -18.37 8.80 -6.24
N ARG A 86 -18.16 7.50 -5.97
CA ARG A 86 -16.96 6.76 -6.34
C ARG A 86 -17.29 5.46 -7.06
N GLY A 87 -16.32 4.97 -7.85
CA GLY A 87 -16.44 3.71 -8.55
C GLY A 87 -17.71 3.62 -9.40
N MET A 88 -18.43 2.53 -9.28
CA MET A 88 -19.68 2.30 -10.03
C MET A 88 -20.76 3.34 -9.72
N HIS A 89 -20.79 3.89 -8.50
CA HIS A 89 -21.73 4.94 -8.14
C HIS A 89 -21.45 6.28 -8.86
N ALA A 90 -20.20 6.48 -9.31
CA ALA A 90 -19.81 7.62 -10.14
C ALA A 90 -19.93 7.34 -11.65
N GLY A 91 -20.50 6.21 -12.06
CA GLY A 91 -20.67 5.82 -13.46
C GLY A 91 -19.48 5.08 -14.08
N HIS A 92 -18.49 4.66 -13.28
CA HIS A 92 -17.45 3.75 -13.78
C HIS A 92 -17.98 2.33 -13.95
N GLU A 93 -17.44 1.58 -14.91
CA GLU A 93 -17.78 0.18 -15.17
C GLU A 93 -17.35 -0.76 -14.04
N VAL A 94 -16.32 -0.37 -13.29
CA VAL A 94 -15.75 -1.15 -12.18
C VAL A 94 -15.80 -0.36 -10.88
N PRO A 95 -15.83 -1.03 -9.71
CA PRO A 95 -15.83 -0.35 -8.42
C PRO A 95 -14.50 0.33 -8.10
N GLN A 96 -14.52 1.21 -7.10
CA GLN A 96 -13.37 1.59 -6.31
C GLN A 96 -13.35 0.71 -5.04
N PHE A 97 -12.18 0.28 -4.58
CA PHE A 97 -12.05 -0.45 -3.33
C PHE A 97 -11.24 0.32 -2.29
N SER A 98 -11.70 0.25 -1.05
CA SER A 98 -10.91 0.49 0.15
C SER A 98 -10.56 -0.85 0.76
N ILE A 99 -9.28 -1.11 1.03
CA ILE A 99 -8.81 -2.43 1.46
C ILE A 99 -7.59 -2.29 2.38
N HIS A 100 -7.39 -3.25 3.27
CA HIS A 100 -6.14 -3.37 4.01
C HIS A 100 -4.99 -3.74 3.07
N ARG A 101 -3.92 -2.92 3.03
CA ARG A 101 -2.81 -3.05 2.07
C ARG A 101 -2.14 -4.43 2.11
N GLY A 102 -1.93 -4.97 3.31
CA GLY A 102 -1.34 -6.29 3.48
C GLY A 102 -2.24 -7.42 2.95
N ARG A 103 -3.56 -7.30 3.12
CA ARG A 103 -4.52 -8.26 2.54
C ARG A 103 -4.50 -8.25 1.01
N LEU A 104 -4.40 -7.05 0.40
CA LEU A 104 -4.23 -6.95 -1.04
C LEU A 104 -2.94 -7.64 -1.52
N GLN A 105 -1.82 -7.36 -0.85
CA GLN A 105 -0.54 -7.99 -1.19
C GLN A 105 -0.62 -9.51 -1.08
N LYS A 106 -1.20 -10.03 0.01
CA LYS A 106 -1.38 -11.47 0.23
C LYS A 106 -2.30 -12.12 -0.80
N LEU A 107 -3.38 -11.43 -1.19
CA LEU A 107 -4.27 -11.87 -2.25
C LEU A 107 -3.50 -12.06 -3.57
N LEU A 108 -2.73 -11.06 -3.99
CA LEU A 108 -1.93 -11.11 -5.21
C LEU A 108 -0.86 -12.21 -5.15
N PHE A 109 -0.21 -12.36 -3.99
CA PHE A 109 0.77 -13.41 -3.74
C PHE A 109 0.16 -14.80 -3.88
N ASN A 110 -0.97 -15.05 -3.21
CA ASN A 110 -1.65 -16.34 -3.29
C ASN A 110 -2.13 -16.64 -4.71
N ALA A 111 -2.70 -15.64 -5.41
CA ALA A 111 -3.13 -15.80 -6.79
C ALA A 111 -1.96 -16.14 -7.74
N LEU A 112 -0.77 -15.59 -7.50
CA LEU A 112 0.41 -15.92 -8.28
C LEU A 112 0.89 -17.35 -8.01
N LEU A 113 0.95 -17.77 -6.74
CA LEU A 113 1.34 -19.14 -6.38
C LEU A 113 0.35 -20.19 -6.92
N GLU A 114 -0.96 -19.89 -6.86
CA GLU A 114 -2.00 -20.79 -7.40
C GLU A 114 -1.85 -21.00 -8.91
N ARG A 115 -1.51 -19.95 -9.67
CA ARG A 115 -1.44 -19.98 -11.13
C ARG A 115 -0.09 -20.44 -11.67
N ALA A 116 1.00 -19.89 -11.12
CA ALA A 116 2.37 -20.10 -11.61
C ALA A 116 3.16 -21.14 -10.77
N GLY A 117 2.54 -21.67 -9.71
CA GLY A 117 3.16 -22.69 -8.84
C GLY A 117 3.92 -22.10 -7.65
N PRO A 118 4.28 -22.97 -6.68
CA PRO A 118 4.86 -22.56 -5.40
C PRO A 118 6.24 -21.89 -5.53
N ASN A 119 6.95 -22.14 -6.60
CA ASN A 119 8.28 -21.59 -6.87
C ASN A 119 8.24 -20.23 -7.57
N ALA A 120 7.06 -19.69 -7.90
CA ALA A 120 6.93 -18.41 -8.60
C ALA A 120 7.43 -17.22 -7.76
N VAL A 121 7.47 -17.34 -6.43
CA VAL A 121 8.00 -16.33 -5.52
C VAL A 121 9.05 -16.96 -4.60
N VAL A 122 10.26 -16.39 -4.60
CA VAL A 122 11.36 -16.75 -3.71
C VAL A 122 11.52 -15.64 -2.66
N THR A 123 11.20 -15.93 -1.42
CA THR A 123 11.29 -14.98 -0.29
C THR A 123 12.68 -14.99 0.34
N GLY A 124 12.99 -13.98 1.16
CA GLY A 124 14.30 -13.85 1.79
C GLY A 124 15.42 -13.49 0.82
N ARG A 125 15.09 -12.87 -0.33
CA ARG A 125 16.05 -12.54 -1.39
C ARG A 125 15.96 -11.08 -1.79
N ARG A 126 17.01 -10.31 -1.51
CA ARG A 126 17.12 -8.89 -1.86
C ARG A 126 18.06 -8.69 -3.02
N LEU A 127 17.63 -7.97 -4.05
CA LEU A 127 18.49 -7.59 -5.17
C LEU A 127 19.72 -6.82 -4.66
N ALA A 128 20.91 -7.28 -5.02
CA ALA A 128 22.19 -6.66 -4.69
C ALA A 128 22.85 -6.02 -5.91
N GLY A 129 22.51 -6.49 -7.12
CA GLY A 129 23.04 -5.97 -8.37
C GLY A 129 22.64 -6.83 -9.54
N PHE A 130 22.99 -6.40 -10.73
CA PHE A 130 22.78 -7.16 -11.96
C PHE A 130 23.82 -6.78 -13.02
N VAL A 131 24.01 -7.69 -13.97
CA VAL A 131 24.80 -7.48 -15.19
C VAL A 131 23.90 -7.80 -16.38
N GLN A 132 23.96 -6.96 -17.40
CA GLN A 132 23.22 -7.10 -18.64
C GLN A 132 24.19 -7.26 -19.81
N ASN A 133 23.90 -8.18 -20.73
CA ASN A 133 24.64 -8.43 -21.95
C ASN A 133 23.66 -8.82 -23.09
N GLU A 134 24.20 -9.15 -24.26
CA GLU A 134 23.40 -9.58 -25.42
C GLU A 134 22.57 -10.86 -25.16
N GLY A 135 22.98 -11.71 -24.21
CA GLY A 135 22.30 -12.94 -23.85
C GLY A 135 21.22 -12.77 -22.78
N GLY A 136 20.97 -11.54 -22.28
CA GLY A 136 19.98 -11.25 -21.26
C GLY A 136 20.55 -10.62 -20.00
N VAL A 137 19.93 -10.87 -18.86
CA VAL A 137 20.30 -10.29 -17.57
C VAL A 137 20.61 -11.36 -16.53
N THR A 138 21.67 -11.13 -15.77
CA THR A 138 22.05 -11.92 -14.60
C THR A 138 21.88 -11.06 -13.36
N ALA A 139 20.89 -11.39 -12.51
CA ALA A 139 20.59 -10.68 -11.28
C ALA A 139 21.18 -11.42 -10.07
N ASN A 140 21.83 -10.70 -9.17
CA ASN A 140 22.43 -11.22 -7.96
C ASN A 140 21.57 -10.83 -6.75
N PHE A 141 21.19 -11.82 -5.96
CA PHE A 141 20.38 -11.63 -4.75
C PHE A 141 21.16 -12.10 -3.53
N VAL A 142 21.08 -11.31 -2.46
CA VAL A 142 21.63 -11.68 -1.14
C VAL A 142 20.55 -12.35 -0.31
N ASP A 143 20.95 -13.32 0.49
CA ASP A 143 20.08 -13.93 1.50
C ASP A 143 19.87 -12.95 2.66
N THR A 144 18.62 -12.66 2.99
CA THR A 144 18.29 -11.78 4.12
C THR A 144 17.99 -12.53 5.41
N LEU A 145 17.94 -13.86 5.37
CA LEU A 145 17.65 -14.72 6.51
C LEU A 145 18.93 -15.16 7.22
N GLU A 146 19.92 -15.60 6.46
CA GLU A 146 21.16 -16.17 6.98
C GLU A 146 22.33 -15.17 6.99
N GLY A 147 22.14 -14.00 6.35
CA GLY A 147 23.15 -12.91 6.33
C GLY A 147 24.40 -13.21 5.52
N ALA A 148 24.61 -14.45 5.10
CA ALA A 148 25.73 -14.91 4.28
C ALA A 148 25.21 -15.81 3.14
N GLY A 149 25.81 -15.64 1.98
CA GLY A 149 25.38 -16.35 0.79
C GLY A 149 24.43 -15.54 -0.10
N GLY A 150 24.27 -15.98 -1.31
CA GLY A 150 23.41 -15.35 -2.30
C GLY A 150 23.10 -16.32 -3.42
N ILE A 151 22.16 -15.96 -4.24
CA ILE A 151 21.82 -16.70 -5.46
C ILE A 151 21.90 -15.78 -6.66
N THR A 152 22.16 -16.39 -7.80
CA THR A 152 22.17 -15.72 -9.09
C THR A 152 20.98 -16.23 -9.88
N ALA A 153 20.23 -15.32 -10.50
CA ALA A 153 19.14 -15.64 -11.40
C ALA A 153 19.43 -15.10 -12.81
N GLN A 154 19.14 -15.91 -13.82
CA GLN A 154 19.30 -15.54 -15.23
C GLN A 154 17.93 -15.47 -15.91
N GLY A 155 17.75 -14.48 -16.75
CA GLY A 155 16.53 -14.25 -17.53
C GLY A 155 16.77 -13.30 -18.70
N ASP A 156 15.73 -13.12 -19.50
CA ASP A 156 15.77 -12.19 -20.63
C ASP A 156 15.57 -10.74 -20.19
N VAL A 157 14.78 -10.53 -19.12
CA VAL A 157 14.43 -9.20 -18.59
C VAL A 157 14.46 -9.21 -17.07
N LEU A 158 14.96 -8.12 -16.47
CA LEU A 158 14.82 -7.82 -15.04
C LEU A 158 13.88 -6.63 -14.84
N VAL A 159 12.82 -6.83 -14.07
CA VAL A 159 11.92 -5.77 -13.60
C VAL A 159 12.29 -5.40 -12.18
N CYS A 160 12.77 -4.17 -11.97
CA CYS A 160 13.08 -3.63 -10.65
C CYS A 160 11.81 -3.04 -10.02
N ALA A 161 11.08 -3.84 -9.24
CA ALA A 161 9.91 -3.46 -8.46
C ALA A 161 10.24 -3.39 -6.95
N ASP A 162 11.49 -3.11 -6.60
CA ASP A 162 12.12 -3.18 -5.29
C ASP A 162 11.92 -1.90 -4.44
N GLY A 163 10.97 -1.04 -4.83
CA GLY A 163 10.42 0.03 -4.01
C GLY A 163 11.26 1.32 -4.01
N ILE A 164 10.99 2.19 -3.02
CA ILE A 164 11.59 3.53 -2.95
C ILE A 164 13.12 3.51 -2.74
N HIS A 165 13.65 2.43 -2.16
CA HIS A 165 15.08 2.21 -1.94
C HIS A 165 15.67 1.25 -2.98
N SER A 166 15.11 1.25 -4.19
CA SER A 166 15.47 0.35 -5.30
C SER A 166 16.98 0.28 -5.53
N CYS A 167 17.50 -0.93 -5.51
CA CYS A 167 18.86 -1.25 -5.92
C CYS A 167 19.05 -1.00 -7.43
N GLY A 168 18.06 -1.40 -8.24
CA GLY A 168 18.08 -1.18 -9.68
C GLY A 168 18.16 0.29 -10.04
N ARG A 169 17.34 1.12 -9.40
CA ARG A 169 17.36 2.58 -9.61
C ARG A 169 18.73 3.18 -9.25
N LYS A 170 19.31 2.76 -8.14
CA LYS A 170 20.64 3.24 -7.71
C LYS A 170 21.75 2.88 -8.70
N ILE A 171 21.62 1.74 -9.40
CA ILE A 171 22.60 1.34 -10.43
C ILE A 171 22.44 2.20 -11.67
N PHE A 172 21.22 2.50 -12.11
CA PHE A 172 20.96 3.36 -13.28
C PHE A 172 21.24 4.83 -13.01
N TYR A 173 21.03 5.28 -11.77
CA TYR A 173 21.16 6.69 -11.35
C TYR A 173 22.02 6.79 -10.09
N PRO A 174 23.34 6.51 -10.18
CA PRO A 174 24.23 6.44 -9.01
C PRO A 174 24.36 7.78 -8.26
N ASP A 175 24.26 8.89 -9.00
CA ASP A 175 24.38 10.25 -8.47
C ASP A 175 23.03 10.85 -8.02
N GLU A 176 21.94 10.07 -8.10
CA GLU A 176 20.63 10.55 -7.68
C GLU A 176 20.61 10.77 -6.15
N ALA A 177 20.13 11.95 -5.76
CA ALA A 177 19.94 12.28 -4.36
C ALA A 177 18.87 11.37 -3.71
N ARG A 178 18.90 11.30 -2.37
CA ARG A 178 17.82 10.63 -1.63
C ARG A 178 16.47 11.29 -1.94
N PRO A 179 15.35 10.52 -1.84
CA PRO A 179 14.02 11.09 -2.01
C PRO A 179 13.83 12.34 -1.15
N SER A 180 13.38 13.42 -1.76
CA SER A 180 13.13 14.68 -1.07
C SER A 180 11.90 14.58 -0.17
N TRP A 181 12.03 15.04 1.06
CA TRP A 181 10.88 15.17 1.95
C TRP A 181 10.09 16.44 1.61
N ASN A 182 8.78 16.31 1.50
CA ASN A 182 7.89 17.41 1.11
C ASN A 182 7.38 18.25 2.30
N GLY A 183 7.93 18.07 3.49
CA GLY A 183 7.51 18.78 4.71
C GLY A 183 6.21 18.27 5.34
N VAL A 184 5.74 17.06 4.98
CA VAL A 184 4.53 16.47 5.55
C VAL A 184 4.89 15.32 6.47
N MET A 185 4.48 15.44 7.74
CA MET A 185 4.45 14.32 8.69
C MET A 185 3.11 13.61 8.56
N MET A 186 3.15 12.27 8.60
CA MET A 186 1.96 11.44 8.47
C MET A 186 1.95 10.36 9.57
N TRP A 187 0.86 10.32 10.33
CA TRP A 187 0.54 9.22 11.22
C TRP A 187 -0.71 8.53 10.71
N ARG A 188 -0.75 7.24 10.83
CA ARG A 188 -1.85 6.44 10.34
C ARG A 188 -2.05 5.18 11.17
N GLY A 189 -3.30 4.77 11.26
CA GLY A 189 -3.68 3.57 11.98
C GLY A 189 -4.94 2.95 11.43
N ALA A 190 -5.27 1.81 11.96
CA ALA A 190 -6.54 1.15 11.74
C ALA A 190 -7.15 0.78 13.10
N SER A 191 -8.42 1.05 13.27
CA SER A 191 -9.16 0.83 14.51
C SER A 191 -10.52 0.22 14.21
N GLU A 192 -10.95 -0.73 15.06
CA GLU A 192 -12.32 -1.22 15.02
C GLU A 192 -13.27 -0.16 15.55
N TRP A 193 -14.31 0.18 14.78
CA TRP A 193 -15.23 1.27 15.10
C TRP A 193 -16.67 0.88 14.78
N PRO A 194 -17.67 1.42 15.49
CA PRO A 194 -19.06 1.28 15.10
C PRO A 194 -19.31 1.78 13.68
N LEU A 195 -20.32 1.22 13.04
CA LEU A 195 -20.72 1.61 11.70
C LEU A 195 -20.91 3.13 11.62
N TRP A 196 -20.20 3.79 10.73
CA TRP A 196 -20.32 5.21 10.49
C TRP A 196 -20.97 5.46 9.13
N ARG A 197 -22.02 6.30 9.13
CA ARG A 197 -22.86 6.56 7.94
C ARG A 197 -23.37 5.25 7.33
N ASP A 198 -23.20 5.09 6.02
CA ASP A 198 -23.57 3.88 5.28
C ASP A 198 -22.52 2.77 5.34
N GLY A 199 -21.38 2.99 6.00
CA GLY A 199 -20.26 2.04 6.06
C GLY A 199 -19.43 1.92 4.78
N GLU A 200 -19.71 2.73 3.76
CA GLU A 200 -19.05 2.70 2.45
C GLU A 200 -18.46 4.07 2.05
N SER A 201 -18.64 5.06 2.94
CA SER A 201 -18.23 6.44 2.72
C SER A 201 -16.85 6.73 3.27
N MET A 202 -16.10 7.58 2.56
CA MET A 202 -14.82 8.15 2.98
C MET A 202 -14.99 9.61 3.40
N ALA A 203 -14.11 10.10 4.26
CA ALA A 203 -14.02 11.50 4.65
C ALA A 203 -12.59 12.04 4.59
N ILE A 204 -12.46 13.30 4.19
CA ILE A 204 -11.23 14.08 4.31
C ILE A 204 -11.58 15.41 4.95
N GLY A 205 -11.11 15.64 6.18
CA GLY A 205 -11.27 16.93 6.88
C GLY A 205 -9.96 17.73 6.83
N GLY A 206 -10.03 19.04 6.52
CA GLY A 206 -8.87 19.92 6.48
C GLY A 206 -8.47 20.40 5.09
N GLY A 207 -7.19 20.76 4.92
CA GLY A 207 -6.69 21.39 3.69
C GLY A 207 -5.18 21.25 3.52
N LEU A 208 -4.54 22.24 2.88
CA LEU A 208 -3.10 22.20 2.54
C LEU A 208 -2.18 22.17 3.78
N GLY A 209 -2.60 22.76 4.90
CA GLY A 209 -1.81 22.78 6.14
C GLY A 209 -1.88 21.48 6.96
N GLY A 210 -2.85 20.62 6.67
CA GLY A 210 -3.05 19.33 7.33
C GLY A 210 -4.42 18.74 7.02
N LYS A 211 -4.51 17.42 7.14
CA LYS A 211 -5.72 16.64 6.85
C LYS A 211 -5.91 15.53 7.85
N PHE A 212 -7.16 15.24 8.15
CA PHE A 212 -7.59 13.97 8.72
C PHE A 212 -8.33 13.18 7.62
N VAL A 213 -7.91 11.99 7.35
CA VAL A 213 -8.52 11.10 6.35
C VAL A 213 -9.09 9.89 7.06
N LEU A 214 -10.32 9.55 6.76
CA LEU A 214 -11.05 8.43 7.36
C LEU A 214 -11.76 7.63 6.27
N TYR A 215 -11.65 6.31 6.34
CA TYR A 215 -12.42 5.41 5.48
C TYR A 215 -12.44 3.98 6.01
N PRO A 216 -13.56 3.25 5.82
CA PRO A 216 -13.63 1.83 6.16
C PRO A 216 -12.80 1.01 5.16
N ILE A 217 -12.19 -0.07 5.65
CA ILE A 217 -11.35 -0.99 4.86
C ILE A 217 -11.81 -2.45 4.96
N GLU A 218 -12.94 -2.67 5.57
CA GLU A 218 -13.56 -3.98 5.72
C GLU A 218 -15.10 -3.82 5.72
N THR A 219 -15.78 -4.82 5.21
CA THR A 219 -17.25 -4.88 5.31
C THR A 219 -17.68 -4.99 6.78
N PRO A 220 -18.80 -4.34 7.17
CA PRO A 220 -19.27 -4.36 8.55
C PRO A 220 -19.52 -5.78 9.06
N LYS A 221 -19.11 -6.04 10.32
CA LYS A 221 -19.37 -7.28 11.05
C LYS A 221 -19.90 -6.92 12.43
N ASN A 222 -21.06 -7.46 12.80
CA ASN A 222 -21.67 -7.23 14.13
C ASN A 222 -21.80 -5.72 14.48
N GLY A 223 -22.18 -4.87 13.52
CA GLY A 223 -22.33 -3.42 13.71
C GLY A 223 -21.02 -2.64 13.83
N LYS A 224 -19.87 -3.28 13.60
CA LYS A 224 -18.55 -2.66 13.58
C LYS A 224 -17.86 -2.90 12.25
N GLN A 225 -16.85 -2.08 11.95
CA GLN A 225 -15.96 -2.26 10.81
C GLN A 225 -14.57 -1.72 11.12
N LEU A 226 -13.57 -2.21 10.40
CA LEU A 226 -12.20 -1.71 10.51
C LEU A 226 -12.08 -0.39 9.74
N MET A 227 -11.79 0.69 10.47
CA MET A 227 -11.61 2.03 9.93
C MET A 227 -10.13 2.36 9.80
N ASN A 228 -9.71 2.76 8.62
CA ASN A 228 -8.40 3.36 8.42
C ASN A 228 -8.48 4.86 8.67
N TRP A 229 -7.52 5.39 9.41
CA TRP A 229 -7.38 6.82 9.62
C TRP A 229 -5.95 7.30 9.33
N VAL A 230 -5.84 8.54 8.89
CA VAL A 230 -4.55 9.20 8.61
C VAL A 230 -4.61 10.64 9.10
N VAL A 231 -3.59 11.05 9.84
CA VAL A 231 -3.35 12.46 10.21
C VAL A 231 -2.14 12.95 9.43
N ASN A 232 -2.33 13.92 8.57
CA ASN A 232 -1.27 14.59 7.82
C ASN A 232 -1.11 16.00 8.34
N ILE A 233 0.12 16.41 8.68
CA ILE A 233 0.45 17.77 9.09
C ILE A 233 1.61 18.26 8.26
N ARG A 234 1.42 19.37 7.57
CA ARG A 234 2.53 20.10 6.95
C ARG A 234 3.25 20.87 8.04
N THR A 235 4.49 20.54 8.27
CA THR A 235 5.36 21.28 9.19
C THR A 235 6.19 22.29 8.39
N LYS A 236 6.34 23.48 8.99
CA LYS A 236 7.29 24.51 8.53
C LYS A 236 8.50 24.57 9.45
N ASP A 237 8.52 23.72 10.46
CA ASP A 237 9.58 23.70 11.46
C ASP A 237 10.83 23.05 10.83
N PRO A 238 11.91 23.80 10.61
CA PRO A 238 13.15 23.26 10.07
C PRO A 238 13.81 22.24 11.01
N GLU A 239 13.44 22.20 12.29
CA GLU A 239 13.94 21.23 13.27
C GLU A 239 13.22 19.88 13.16
N ILE A 240 12.02 19.84 12.57
CA ILE A 240 11.36 18.58 12.24
C ILE A 240 11.97 18.04 10.95
N THR A 241 13.16 17.55 11.04
CA THR A 241 13.76 16.73 9.98
C THR A 241 13.05 15.37 9.92
N PRO A 242 12.93 14.78 8.73
CA PRO A 242 12.47 13.40 8.65
C PRO A 242 13.41 12.54 9.52
N PRO A 243 12.87 11.59 10.30
CA PRO A 243 13.71 10.72 11.10
C PRO A 243 14.78 10.08 10.20
N PRO A 244 16.04 10.01 10.64
CA PRO A 244 17.14 9.47 9.83
C PRO A 244 16.89 8.02 9.38
N ASP A 245 16.11 7.29 10.14
CA ASP A 245 15.64 5.95 9.80
C ASP A 245 14.29 6.09 9.09
N ASN A 246 14.28 5.89 7.79
CA ASN A 246 13.09 5.89 6.95
C ASN A 246 12.15 4.70 7.26
N SER A 247 11.89 4.43 8.52
CA SER A 247 10.99 3.36 8.95
C SER A 247 9.54 3.82 8.78
N TRP A 248 8.89 3.30 7.76
CA TRP A 248 7.45 3.49 7.51
C TRP A 248 6.57 2.83 8.57
N SER A 249 7.13 2.00 9.43
CA SER A 249 6.43 1.19 10.43
C SER A 249 6.87 1.49 11.86
N ARG A 250 7.50 2.63 12.09
CA ARG A 250 7.91 3.02 13.45
C ARG A 250 6.68 3.36 14.28
N GLY A 251 6.43 2.57 15.30
CA GLY A 251 5.41 2.88 16.30
C GLY A 251 5.75 4.20 17.00
N VAL A 252 4.75 5.07 17.17
CA VAL A 252 4.85 6.31 17.93
C VAL A 252 3.82 6.30 19.05
N SER A 253 4.09 7.06 20.12
CA SER A 253 3.12 7.20 21.20
C SER A 253 1.84 7.89 20.70
N LEU A 254 0.69 7.43 21.14
CA LEU A 254 -0.59 8.11 20.89
C LEU A 254 -0.61 9.55 21.39
N SER A 255 0.13 9.83 22.47
CA SER A 255 0.31 11.22 22.99
C SER A 255 0.97 12.16 21.98
N THR A 256 1.77 11.64 21.04
CA THR A 256 2.35 12.42 19.94
C THR A 256 1.31 12.69 18.85
N VAL A 257 0.43 11.76 18.57
CA VAL A 257 -0.51 11.82 17.43
C VAL A 257 -1.79 12.59 17.80
N LEU A 258 -2.31 12.34 19.01
CA LEU A 258 -3.61 12.82 19.45
C LEU A 258 -3.77 14.34 19.37
N PRO A 259 -2.81 15.19 19.80
CA PRO A 259 -2.94 16.65 19.67
C PRO A 259 -3.06 17.13 18.22
N HIS A 260 -2.53 16.37 17.27
CA HIS A 260 -2.64 16.68 15.84
C HIS A 260 -3.97 16.20 15.27
N ALA A 261 -4.48 15.04 15.69
CA ALA A 261 -5.77 14.51 15.27
C ALA A 261 -6.92 15.40 15.74
N LEU A 262 -6.89 15.86 16.99
CA LEU A 262 -7.90 16.72 17.60
C LEU A 262 -7.98 18.14 17.00
N ARG A 263 -7.10 18.47 16.08
CA ARG A 263 -7.20 19.71 15.28
C ARG A 263 -8.31 19.66 14.24
N PHE A 264 -8.89 18.50 13.98
CA PHE A 264 -9.91 18.25 12.96
C PHE A 264 -11.20 17.80 13.61
N ALA A 265 -12.32 18.13 12.98
CA ALA A 265 -13.63 17.63 13.33
C ALA A 265 -14.28 16.98 12.10
N LEU A 266 -15.06 15.95 12.34
CA LEU A 266 -15.96 15.35 11.36
C LEU A 266 -17.36 15.29 11.97
N PRO A 267 -18.43 15.58 11.21
CA PRO A 267 -19.79 15.51 11.72
C PRO A 267 -20.10 14.09 12.23
N ASP A 268 -20.71 14.03 13.41
CA ASP A 268 -21.17 12.78 14.04
C ASP A 268 -20.08 11.69 14.15
N PHE A 269 -18.82 12.09 14.35
CA PHE A 269 -17.70 11.18 14.45
C PHE A 269 -16.73 11.56 15.58
N ASP A 270 -16.45 10.62 16.47
CA ASP A 270 -15.51 10.78 17.58
C ASP A 270 -14.08 10.40 17.12
N ILE A 271 -13.32 11.40 16.67
CA ILE A 271 -11.91 11.23 16.25
C ILE A 271 -11.03 10.80 17.42
N GLU A 272 -11.27 11.33 18.62
CA GLU A 272 -10.48 11.00 19.82
C GLU A 272 -10.63 9.53 20.18
N GLY A 273 -11.87 9.07 20.34
CA GLY A 273 -12.16 7.68 20.64
C GLY A 273 -11.61 6.72 19.59
N LEU A 274 -11.71 7.08 18.29
CA LEU A 274 -11.13 6.28 17.21
C LEU A 274 -9.61 6.13 17.34
N VAL A 275 -8.89 7.24 17.55
CA VAL A 275 -7.41 7.22 17.65
C VAL A 275 -6.96 6.48 18.91
N LEU A 276 -7.69 6.63 20.02
CA LEU A 276 -7.40 5.92 21.27
C LEU A 276 -7.72 4.41 21.18
N SER A 277 -8.65 3.98 20.33
CA SER A 277 -9.00 2.58 20.11
C SER A 277 -8.06 1.86 19.15
N LEU A 278 -6.89 2.43 18.85
CA LEU A 278 -5.91 1.86 17.92
C LEU A 278 -5.57 0.42 18.29
N ILE A 279 -5.84 -0.48 17.38
CA ILE A 279 -5.34 -1.84 17.44
C ILE A 279 -3.88 -1.78 16.95
N HIS A 280 -2.94 -2.14 17.81
CA HIS A 280 -1.53 -2.23 17.40
C HIS A 280 -1.39 -3.38 16.38
N ILE A 281 -1.20 -2.97 15.13
CA ILE A 281 -0.89 -3.89 14.04
C ILE A 281 0.60 -3.81 13.74
#